data_e5cc789873fd69c22c8021f89016afe5
#
_entry.id   e5cc789873fd69c22c8021f89016afe5
#
_cell.length_a   1.000
_cell.length_b   1.000
_cell.length_c   1.000
_cell.angle_alpha   90.00
_cell.angle_beta   90.00
_cell.angle_gamma   90.00
#
_symmetry.space_group_name_H-M   'P 1'
#
loop_
_entity.id
_entity.type
_entity.pdbx_description
1 polymer ?
#
loop_
_entity_poly.entity_id
_entity_poly.type
_entity_poly.pdbx_seq_one_letter_code
_entity_poly.pdbx_strand_id
1 'polypeptide(L)'
;MAKIHWALACLLLFVTAAAAQEHYTEGPVWRVTLVRVKPAQMDAYLTSLRQATKPLLEEEKRMGAIVDYKIFLKETNSGPQDWDLALAVQYKNHAAMDGLTAKGEAVRDKIMGGKQQAQQVAEKRQEIREIVSSELLQEIMLK
;
A
#
# COMPACT_ATOMS: atom_id res chain seq x y z
N MET A 1 9.79 -43.07 47.78
CA MET A 1 10.85 -42.34 47.05
C MET A 1 10.68 -42.55 45.56
N ALA A 2 9.86 -41.80 44.89
CA ALA A 2 9.70 -41.78 43.41
C ALA A 2 8.78 -40.66 42.97
N LYS A 3 9.18 -39.39 43.01
CA LYS A 3 8.42 -38.23 42.50
C LYS A 3 9.29 -37.07 41.99
N ILE A 4 10.45 -37.29 41.40
CA ILE A 4 11.35 -36.19 40.97
C ILE A 4 11.84 -36.33 39.52
N HIS A 5 11.15 -37.02 38.64
CA HIS A 5 11.65 -37.21 37.25
C HIS A 5 10.72 -36.70 36.15
N TRP A 6 9.72 -35.91 36.45
CA TRP A 6 8.77 -35.40 35.42
C TRP A 6 8.84 -33.91 35.14
N ALA A 7 9.79 -33.20 35.72
CA ALA A 7 9.92 -31.74 35.54
C ALA A 7 10.98 -31.30 34.52
N LEU A 8 11.68 -32.21 33.85
CA LEU A 8 12.79 -31.87 32.93
C LEU A 8 12.48 -32.11 31.45
N ALA A 9 11.27 -32.50 31.09
CA ALA A 9 10.93 -32.86 29.70
C ALA A 9 10.17 -31.78 28.89
N CYS A 10 9.88 -30.61 29.48
CA CYS A 10 9.10 -29.57 28.78
C CYS A 10 9.91 -28.34 28.35
N LEU A 11 11.24 -28.35 28.39
CA LEU A 11 12.03 -27.17 28.04
C LEU A 11 12.83 -27.29 26.73
N LEU A 12 12.39 -28.13 25.80
CA LEU A 12 13.14 -28.38 24.57
C LEU A 12 12.30 -28.33 23.31
N LEU A 13 11.45 -27.31 23.10
CA LEU A 13 10.74 -27.15 21.83
C LEU A 13 10.30 -25.72 21.55
N PHE A 14 11.20 -24.73 21.60
CA PHE A 14 11.01 -23.46 20.90
C PHE A 14 12.33 -22.94 20.33
N VAL A 15 13.04 -23.78 19.60
CA VAL A 15 13.94 -23.26 18.57
C VAL A 15 13.09 -23.21 17.30
N THR A 16 12.27 -22.19 17.17
CA THR A 16 11.81 -21.76 15.86
C THR A 16 13.07 -21.30 15.14
N ALA A 17 13.60 -22.18 14.29
CA ALA A 17 14.55 -21.79 13.28
C ALA A 17 13.89 -20.66 12.49
N ALA A 18 14.24 -19.42 12.79
CA ALA A 18 14.19 -18.36 11.82
C ALA A 18 15.10 -18.83 10.70
N ALA A 19 14.52 -19.49 9.68
CA ALA A 19 15.23 -19.78 8.45
C ALA A 19 15.70 -18.42 7.94
N ALA A 20 16.96 -18.10 8.19
CA ALA A 20 17.57 -16.90 7.68
C ALA A 20 17.41 -16.97 6.18
N GLN A 21 16.70 -16.02 5.59
CA GLN A 21 16.58 -15.93 4.14
C GLN A 21 17.98 -15.79 3.58
N GLU A 22 18.44 -16.85 2.93
CA GLU A 22 19.85 -17.01 2.58
C GLU A 22 20.27 -16.04 1.47
N HIS A 23 19.33 -15.63 0.62
CA HIS A 23 19.62 -14.91 -0.63
C HIS A 23 19.27 -13.42 -0.60
N TYR A 24 18.40 -12.96 0.30
CA TYR A 24 17.98 -11.57 0.37
C TYR A 24 17.56 -11.14 1.78
N THR A 25 17.46 -9.85 1.97
CA THR A 25 16.80 -9.23 3.13
C THR A 25 15.53 -8.52 2.67
N GLU A 26 14.50 -8.55 3.51
CA GLU A 26 13.25 -7.85 3.24
C GLU A 26 13.41 -6.35 3.46
N GLY A 27 12.93 -5.58 2.50
CA GLY A 27 12.79 -4.14 2.57
C GLY A 27 11.35 -3.71 2.90
N PRO A 28 10.95 -2.52 2.53
CA PRO A 28 9.58 -2.03 2.67
C PRO A 28 8.60 -2.77 1.75
N VAL A 29 7.31 -2.65 2.07
CA VAL A 29 6.21 -3.16 1.25
C VAL A 29 5.64 -2.03 0.41
N TRP A 30 5.38 -2.30 -0.86
CA TRP A 30 4.79 -1.37 -1.79
C TRP A 30 3.39 -1.83 -2.22
N ARG A 31 2.41 -0.95 -2.16
CA ARG A 31 1.15 -1.13 -2.87
C ARG A 31 1.23 -0.35 -4.16
N VAL A 32 1.18 -1.04 -5.29
CA VAL A 32 1.23 -0.44 -6.62
C VAL A 32 -0.14 -0.59 -7.28
N THR A 33 -0.78 0.54 -7.57
CA THR A 33 -2.06 0.59 -8.27
C THR A 33 -1.82 1.08 -9.68
N LEU A 34 -2.12 0.25 -10.66
CA LEU A 34 -2.03 0.56 -12.08
C LEU A 34 -3.37 1.10 -12.57
N VAL A 35 -3.34 2.21 -13.24
CA VAL A 35 -4.53 2.95 -13.68
C VAL A 35 -4.48 3.18 -15.17
N ARG A 36 -5.58 2.90 -15.86
CA ARG A 36 -5.86 3.32 -17.23
C ARG A 36 -6.78 4.53 -17.20
N VAL A 37 -6.37 5.59 -17.86
CA VAL A 37 -7.15 6.82 -17.96
C VAL A 37 -7.92 6.80 -19.28
N LYS A 38 -9.21 7.17 -19.26
CA LYS A 38 -10.02 7.23 -20.47
C LYS A 38 -9.47 8.27 -21.45
N PRO A 39 -9.68 8.11 -22.75
CA PRO A 39 -9.22 9.05 -23.78
C PRO A 39 -9.60 10.51 -23.45
N ALA A 40 -8.66 11.43 -23.62
CA ALA A 40 -8.80 12.86 -23.35
C ALA A 40 -9.08 13.23 -21.87
N GLN A 41 -8.95 12.30 -20.91
CA GLN A 41 -9.21 12.56 -19.47
C GLN A 41 -7.94 12.67 -18.61
N MET A 42 -6.76 12.63 -19.18
CA MET A 42 -5.50 12.66 -18.42
C MET A 42 -5.37 13.92 -17.57
N ASP A 43 -5.64 15.10 -18.11
CA ASP A 43 -5.54 16.37 -17.37
C ASP A 43 -6.55 16.43 -16.22
N ALA A 44 -7.77 15.96 -16.45
CA ALA A 44 -8.80 15.86 -15.41
C ALA A 44 -8.36 14.90 -14.30
N TYR A 45 -7.78 13.76 -14.66
CA TYR A 45 -7.29 12.79 -13.69
C TYR A 45 -6.10 13.31 -12.88
N LEU A 46 -5.10 13.91 -13.52
CA LEU A 46 -3.95 14.53 -12.84
C LEU A 46 -4.39 15.67 -11.90
N THR A 47 -5.38 16.46 -12.32
CA THR A 47 -5.98 17.50 -11.48
C THR A 47 -6.64 16.88 -10.24
N SER A 48 -7.41 15.81 -10.40
CA SER A 48 -8.01 15.06 -9.28
C SER A 48 -6.95 14.49 -8.33
N LEU A 49 -5.85 13.94 -8.86
CA LEU A 49 -4.74 13.46 -8.03
C LEU A 49 -4.11 14.59 -7.21
N ARG A 50 -3.87 15.74 -7.82
CA ARG A 50 -3.29 16.91 -7.15
C ARG A 50 -4.19 17.46 -6.06
N GLN A 51 -5.49 17.55 -6.32
CA GLN A 51 -6.45 18.18 -5.41
C GLN A 51 -6.91 17.28 -4.26
N ALA A 52 -7.01 15.98 -4.48
CA ALA A 52 -7.57 15.05 -3.50
C ALA A 52 -6.57 13.98 -3.04
N THR A 53 -5.82 13.32 -3.95
CA THR A 53 -4.93 12.22 -3.57
C THR A 53 -3.66 12.73 -2.89
N LYS A 54 -3.04 13.76 -3.43
CA LYS A 54 -1.80 14.31 -2.87
C LYS A 54 -1.99 14.78 -1.43
N PRO A 55 -2.97 15.63 -1.08
CA PRO A 55 -3.18 16.03 0.31
C PRO A 55 -3.43 14.86 1.26
N LEU A 56 -4.16 13.84 0.81
CA LEU A 56 -4.42 12.63 1.57
C LEU A 56 -3.12 11.87 1.88
N LEU A 57 -2.30 11.60 0.86
CA LEU A 57 -1.05 10.86 1.00
C LEU A 57 0.00 11.64 1.82
N GLU A 58 0.06 12.97 1.68
CA GLU A 58 0.93 13.80 2.52
C GLU A 58 0.52 13.74 4.00
N GLU A 59 -0.78 13.72 4.30
CA GLU A 59 -1.26 13.57 5.66
C GLU A 59 -1.00 12.17 6.20
N GLU A 60 -1.23 11.11 5.41
CA GLU A 60 -0.89 9.73 5.79
C GLU A 60 0.61 9.57 6.07
N LYS A 61 1.46 10.21 5.28
CA LYS A 61 2.91 10.26 5.51
C LYS A 61 3.26 11.01 6.78
N ARG A 62 2.65 12.18 7.03
CA ARG A 62 2.83 12.96 8.24
C ARG A 62 2.44 12.19 9.51
N MET A 63 1.38 11.38 9.44
CA MET A 63 0.90 10.54 10.53
C MET A 63 1.68 9.23 10.69
N GLY A 64 2.63 8.94 9.79
CA GLY A 64 3.40 7.70 9.80
C GLY A 64 2.61 6.46 9.38
N ALA A 65 1.44 6.62 8.75
CA ALA A 65 0.67 5.52 8.20
C ALA A 65 1.34 4.93 6.95
N ILE A 66 2.03 5.77 6.19
CA ILE A 66 2.87 5.39 5.05
C ILE A 66 4.27 5.98 5.22
N VAL A 67 5.27 5.39 4.55
CA VAL A 67 6.65 5.89 4.53
C VAL A 67 6.84 6.92 3.43
N ASP A 68 6.38 6.58 2.23
CA ASP A 68 6.51 7.43 1.04
C ASP A 68 5.47 7.03 -0.02
N TYR A 69 5.35 7.83 -1.06
CA TYR A 69 4.57 7.50 -2.24
C TYR A 69 5.22 8.04 -3.50
N LYS A 70 4.93 7.41 -4.63
CA LYS A 70 5.40 7.82 -5.95
C LYS A 70 4.28 7.68 -6.97
N ILE A 71 4.29 8.57 -7.95
CA ILE A 71 3.39 8.50 -9.09
C ILE A 71 4.28 8.41 -10.33
N PHE A 72 4.03 7.39 -11.15
CA PHE A 72 4.74 7.17 -12.39
C PHE A 72 3.77 7.37 -13.55
N LEU A 73 4.13 8.20 -14.49
CA LEU A 73 3.47 8.30 -15.78
C LEU A 73 4.17 7.34 -16.74
N LYS A 74 3.42 6.51 -17.43
CA LYS A 74 3.97 5.58 -18.40
C LYS A 74 4.30 6.31 -19.68
N GLU A 75 5.54 6.17 -20.16
CA GLU A 75 6.00 6.82 -21.39
C GLU A 75 5.82 5.93 -22.63
N THR A 76 5.76 4.60 -22.43
CA THR A 76 5.59 3.64 -23.52
C THR A 76 4.25 2.92 -23.38
N ASN A 77 3.58 2.63 -24.51
CA ASN A 77 2.31 1.91 -24.51
C ASN A 77 2.47 0.59 -25.27
N SER A 78 2.03 -0.52 -24.65
CA SER A 78 2.10 -1.86 -25.23
C SER A 78 0.79 -2.30 -25.87
N GLY A 79 -0.26 -1.47 -25.82
CA GLY A 79 -1.56 -1.74 -26.44
C GLY A 79 -2.75 -1.10 -25.72
N PRO A 80 -3.96 -1.25 -26.24
CA PRO A 80 -5.15 -0.56 -25.73
C PRO A 80 -5.59 -1.04 -24.32
N GLN A 81 -5.08 -2.18 -23.87
CA GLN A 81 -5.37 -2.72 -22.55
C GLN A 81 -4.31 -2.37 -21.50
N ASP A 82 -3.33 -1.58 -21.89
CA ASP A 82 -2.24 -1.17 -21.02
C ASP A 82 -2.68 -0.11 -19.98
N TRP A 83 -1.84 0.12 -18.99
CA TRP A 83 -2.04 1.19 -18.01
C TRP A 83 -1.30 2.46 -18.44
N ASP A 84 -1.73 3.62 -17.92
CA ASP A 84 -1.13 4.92 -18.21
C ASP A 84 -0.37 5.50 -17.03
N LEU A 85 -0.80 5.17 -15.81
CA LEU A 85 -0.25 5.73 -14.57
C LEU A 85 -0.17 4.67 -13.48
N ALA A 86 0.92 4.68 -12.69
CA ALA A 86 1.05 3.87 -11.49
C ALA A 86 1.15 4.78 -10.25
N LEU A 87 0.33 4.48 -9.25
CA LEU A 87 0.44 5.04 -7.89
C LEU A 87 1.06 3.97 -6.99
N ALA A 88 2.26 4.23 -6.50
CA ALA A 88 2.99 3.36 -5.58
C ALA A 88 3.02 3.99 -4.18
N VAL A 89 2.54 3.28 -3.17
CA VAL A 89 2.52 3.69 -1.76
C VAL A 89 3.39 2.73 -0.96
N GLN A 90 4.35 3.29 -0.22
CA GLN A 90 5.32 2.54 0.57
C GLN A 90 4.89 2.43 2.03
N TYR A 91 4.87 1.21 2.54
CA TYR A 91 4.67 0.89 3.95
C TYR A 91 5.97 0.34 4.54
N LYS A 92 6.20 0.61 5.82
CA LYS A 92 7.41 0.13 6.50
C LYS A 92 7.58 -1.40 6.42
N ASN A 93 6.49 -2.13 6.59
CA ASN A 93 6.39 -3.60 6.52
C ASN A 93 4.91 -4.00 6.48
N HIS A 94 4.61 -5.28 6.41
CA HIS A 94 3.23 -5.79 6.42
C HIS A 94 2.47 -5.40 7.70
N ALA A 95 3.10 -5.42 8.87
CA ALA A 95 2.46 -5.06 10.14
C ALA A 95 2.02 -3.58 10.19
N ALA A 96 2.69 -2.68 9.45
CA ALA A 96 2.29 -1.28 9.33
C ALA A 96 0.96 -1.11 8.59
N MET A 97 0.50 -2.13 7.88
CA MET A 97 -0.78 -2.14 7.18
C MET A 97 -1.96 -2.52 8.08
N ASP A 98 -1.70 -2.96 9.31
CA ASP A 98 -2.75 -3.28 10.26
C ASP A 98 -3.52 -2.01 10.67
N GLY A 99 -4.84 -2.10 10.62
CA GLY A 99 -5.72 -0.99 10.97
C GLY A 99 -5.71 0.18 9.95
N LEU A 100 -5.18 0.00 8.73
CA LEU A 100 -5.14 1.05 7.69
C LEU A 100 -6.53 1.59 7.35
N THR A 101 -7.58 0.77 7.41
CA THR A 101 -8.95 1.24 7.13
C THR A 101 -9.35 2.36 8.10
N ALA A 102 -9.19 2.13 9.40
CA ALA A 102 -9.53 3.13 10.41
C ALA A 102 -8.63 4.38 10.34
N LYS A 103 -7.33 4.19 10.11
CA LYS A 103 -6.37 5.29 9.90
C LYS A 103 -6.73 6.11 8.66
N GLY A 104 -7.05 5.44 7.55
CA GLY A 104 -7.43 6.07 6.30
C GLY A 104 -8.78 6.81 6.39
N GLU A 105 -9.74 6.30 7.17
CA GLU A 105 -11.00 7.00 7.44
C GLU A 105 -10.76 8.31 8.20
N ALA A 106 -9.96 8.30 9.26
CA ALA A 106 -9.63 9.49 10.03
C ALA A 106 -8.92 10.57 9.18
N VAL A 107 -7.99 10.15 8.32
CA VAL A 107 -7.30 11.07 7.39
C VAL A 107 -8.28 11.62 6.35
N ARG A 108 -9.14 10.78 5.80
CA ARG A 108 -10.15 11.16 4.81
C ARG A 108 -11.13 12.17 5.37
N ASP A 109 -11.62 11.95 6.58
CA ASP A 109 -12.54 12.87 7.26
C ASP A 109 -11.90 14.24 7.47
N LYS A 110 -10.63 14.25 7.86
CA LYS A 110 -9.87 15.48 8.05
C LYS A 110 -9.62 16.26 6.75
N ILE A 111 -9.22 15.55 5.68
CA ILE A 111 -8.74 16.18 4.43
C ILE A 111 -9.89 16.45 3.45
N MET A 112 -10.87 15.56 3.38
CA MET A 112 -11.95 15.64 2.40
C MET A 112 -13.29 16.14 2.97
N GLY A 113 -13.36 16.38 4.28
CA GLY A 113 -14.60 16.80 4.92
C GLY A 113 -15.61 15.68 5.14
N GLY A 114 -15.16 14.43 5.16
CA GLY A 114 -15.96 13.26 5.53
C GLY A 114 -16.20 12.26 4.41
N LYS A 115 -16.88 11.19 4.78
CA LYS A 115 -17.12 10.01 3.92
C LYS A 115 -17.89 10.34 2.63
N GLN A 116 -18.88 11.22 2.72
CA GLN A 116 -19.72 11.58 1.57
C GLN A 116 -18.91 12.29 0.48
N GLN A 117 -18.09 13.27 0.86
CA GLN A 117 -17.23 13.98 -0.07
C GLN A 117 -16.19 13.08 -0.69
N ALA A 118 -15.60 12.18 0.09
CA ALA A 118 -14.67 11.19 -0.40
C ALA A 118 -15.31 10.24 -1.41
N GLN A 119 -16.54 9.82 -1.18
CA GLN A 119 -17.30 8.98 -2.10
C GLN A 119 -17.58 9.70 -3.41
N GLN A 120 -18.01 10.96 -3.38
CA GLN A 120 -18.21 11.76 -4.60
C GLN A 120 -16.94 11.90 -5.44
N VAL A 121 -15.78 12.08 -4.80
CA VAL A 121 -14.50 12.11 -5.51
C VAL A 121 -14.20 10.74 -6.13
N ALA A 122 -14.47 9.65 -5.43
CA ALA A 122 -14.25 8.30 -5.94
C ALA A 122 -15.16 7.99 -7.14
N GLU A 123 -16.44 8.36 -7.08
CA GLU A 123 -17.43 8.19 -8.18
C GLU A 123 -17.00 8.97 -9.43
N LYS A 124 -16.65 10.25 -9.28
CA LYS A 124 -16.16 11.07 -10.40
C LYS A 124 -14.89 10.47 -11.05
N ARG A 125 -14.02 9.87 -10.24
CA ARG A 125 -12.83 9.20 -10.78
C ARG A 125 -13.16 7.95 -11.59
N GLN A 126 -14.18 7.18 -11.21
CA GLN A 126 -14.60 6.01 -11.97
C GLN A 126 -15.12 6.38 -13.38
N GLU A 127 -15.63 7.59 -13.55
CA GLU A 127 -16.07 8.10 -14.85
C GLU A 127 -14.90 8.35 -15.81
N ILE A 128 -13.70 8.65 -15.30
CA ILE A 128 -12.55 9.10 -16.09
C ILE A 128 -11.38 8.10 -16.12
N ARG A 129 -11.42 7.05 -15.29
CA ARG A 129 -10.35 6.05 -15.20
C ARG A 129 -10.86 4.67 -14.85
N GLU A 130 -10.02 3.67 -15.06
CA GLU A 130 -10.18 2.29 -14.59
C GLU A 130 -8.96 1.88 -13.77
N ILE A 131 -9.16 1.09 -12.71
CA ILE A 131 -8.07 0.41 -12.02
C ILE A 131 -7.80 -0.88 -12.77
N VAL A 132 -6.61 -1.01 -13.33
CA VAL A 132 -6.16 -2.21 -14.04
C VAL A 132 -5.76 -3.30 -13.04
N SER A 133 -4.96 -2.94 -12.03
CA SER A 133 -4.58 -3.84 -10.93
C SER A 133 -4.21 -3.03 -9.68
N SER A 134 -4.21 -3.70 -8.55
CA SER A 134 -3.63 -3.19 -7.30
C SER A 134 -2.91 -4.34 -6.62
N GLU A 135 -1.60 -4.24 -6.52
CA GLU A 135 -0.70 -5.32 -6.11
C GLU A 135 0.12 -4.92 -4.89
N LEU A 136 0.45 -5.89 -4.05
CA LEU A 136 1.42 -5.73 -2.98
C LEU A 136 2.74 -6.36 -3.41
N LEU A 137 3.80 -5.59 -3.33
CA LEU A 137 5.16 -5.99 -3.69
C LEU A 137 6.06 -5.87 -2.48
N GLN A 138 6.81 -6.93 -2.18
CA GLN A 138 7.86 -6.91 -1.19
C GLN A 138 9.15 -6.46 -1.85
N GLU A 139 9.70 -5.34 -1.41
CA GLU A 139 11.06 -4.95 -1.80
C GLU A 139 12.07 -5.91 -1.15
N ILE A 140 13.04 -6.37 -1.92
CA ILE A 140 14.11 -7.23 -1.44
C ILE A 140 15.46 -6.65 -1.80
N MET A 141 16.45 -6.86 -0.94
CA MET A 141 17.86 -6.54 -1.18
C MET A 141 18.64 -7.84 -1.27
N LEU A 142 19.22 -8.13 -2.41
CA LEU A 142 20.08 -9.30 -2.61
C LEU A 142 21.34 -9.16 -1.76
N LYS A 143 21.76 -10.28 -1.16
CA LYS A 143 23.00 -10.37 -0.36
C LYS A 143 24.19 -10.67 -1.25
#